data_93dbfcdb70e09f850ba8d6284376452b
#
_entry.id   93dbfcdb70e09f850ba8d6284376452b
#
_cell.length_a   1.000
_cell.length_b   1.000
_cell.length_c   1.000
_cell.angle_alpha   90.00
_cell.angle_beta   90.00
_cell.angle_gamma   90.00
#
_symmetry.space_group_name_H-M   'P 1'
#
loop_
_entity.id
_entity.type
_entity.pdbx_description
1 polymer ?
#
loop_
_entity_poly.entity_id
_entity_poly.type
_entity_poly.pdbx_seq_one_letter_code
_entity_poly.pdbx_strand_id
1 'polypeptide(L)'
;KLLDVNDPATEELIAQLPIDDGASVALKAQKARNAQRAWAATPLPERMACIQRFRALVQTQLDDLAKIMTQETGKPLGHSRNELNGFLGRVDFFLAARTSDLAHAPSP
;
A
#
# COMPACT_ATOMS: atom_id res chain seq x y z
N LYS A 1 23.26 7.50 -1.68
CA LYS A 1 22.67 8.33 -2.76
C LYS A 1 21.22 8.59 -2.43
N LEU A 2 20.71 9.81 -2.71
CA LEU A 2 19.31 10.20 -2.48
C LEU A 2 18.62 10.40 -3.82
N LEU A 3 17.31 10.14 -3.83
CA LEU A 3 16.39 10.46 -4.91
C LEU A 3 15.58 11.69 -4.49
N ASP A 4 15.60 12.72 -5.29
CA ASP A 4 14.77 13.89 -5.09
C ASP A 4 13.36 13.63 -5.64
N VAL A 5 12.36 13.94 -4.84
CA VAL A 5 10.95 13.94 -5.23
C VAL A 5 10.51 15.39 -5.31
N ASN A 6 10.22 15.84 -6.52
CA ASN A 6 9.85 17.22 -6.80
C ASN A 6 8.39 17.33 -7.23
N ASP A 7 7.75 18.43 -6.87
CA ASP A 7 6.44 18.80 -7.41
C ASP A 7 6.60 19.14 -8.91
N PRO A 8 5.93 18.43 -9.83
CA PRO A 8 6.08 18.67 -11.25
C PRO A 8 5.46 19.99 -11.73
N ALA A 9 4.64 20.65 -10.92
CA ALA A 9 4.03 21.94 -11.26
C ALA A 9 4.89 23.14 -10.82
N THR A 10 5.59 23.01 -9.69
CA THR A 10 6.38 24.10 -9.11
C THR A 10 7.89 23.87 -9.15
N GLU A 11 8.31 22.62 -9.45
CA GLU A 11 9.70 22.14 -9.37
C GLU A 11 10.30 22.16 -7.96
N GLU A 12 9.50 22.47 -6.95
CA GLU A 12 9.95 22.49 -5.55
C GLU A 12 10.23 21.09 -5.03
N LEU A 13 11.27 20.96 -4.22
CA LEU A 13 11.64 19.71 -3.57
C LEU A 13 10.63 19.39 -2.45
N ILE A 14 9.93 18.23 -2.60
CA ILE A 14 8.98 17.72 -1.61
C ILE A 14 9.70 16.85 -0.57
N ALA A 15 10.55 15.93 -1.04
CA ALA A 15 11.23 14.98 -0.18
C ALA A 15 12.51 14.43 -0.83
N GLN A 16 13.41 13.92 0.01
CA GLN A 16 14.57 13.12 -0.44
C GLN A 16 14.49 11.73 0.13
N LEU A 17 14.60 10.72 -0.72
CA LEU A 17 14.49 9.32 -0.34
C LEU A 17 15.82 8.59 -0.59
N PRO A 18 16.25 7.68 0.31
CA PRO A 18 17.42 6.85 0.05
C PRO A 18 17.17 5.93 -1.13
N ILE A 19 18.14 5.87 -2.06
CA ILE A 19 18.10 4.95 -3.20
C ILE A 19 18.62 3.59 -2.75
N ASP A 20 17.88 2.55 -3.05
CA ASP A 20 18.33 1.18 -2.88
C ASP A 20 19.33 0.80 -3.99
N ASP A 21 20.35 0.08 -3.61
CA ASP A 21 21.25 -0.63 -4.52
C ASP A 21 20.92 -2.13 -4.55
N GLY A 22 21.64 -2.89 -5.37
CA GLY A 22 21.40 -4.33 -5.48
C GLY A 22 21.53 -5.08 -4.15
N ALA A 23 22.44 -4.65 -3.27
CA ALA A 23 22.65 -5.28 -1.97
C ALA A 23 21.49 -4.98 -1.01
N SER A 24 21.04 -3.74 -0.95
CA SER A 24 19.91 -3.33 -0.09
C SER A 24 18.59 -3.96 -0.56
N VAL A 25 18.37 -4.08 -1.87
CA VAL A 25 17.21 -4.79 -2.44
C VAL A 25 17.25 -6.27 -2.05
N ALA A 26 18.39 -6.95 -2.20
CA ALA A 26 18.55 -8.35 -1.81
C ALA A 26 18.27 -8.56 -0.31
N LEU A 27 18.78 -7.66 0.55
CA LEU A 27 18.51 -7.71 2.00
C LEU A 27 17.03 -7.54 2.33
N LYS A 28 16.35 -6.58 1.69
CA LYS A 28 14.91 -6.36 1.87
C LYS A 28 14.08 -7.57 1.41
N ALA A 29 14.43 -8.15 0.27
CA ALA A 29 13.79 -9.37 -0.24
C ALA A 29 13.99 -10.55 0.72
N GLN A 30 15.18 -10.72 1.28
CA GLN A 30 15.47 -11.77 2.27
C GLN A 30 14.66 -11.57 3.56
N LYS A 31 14.55 -10.33 4.07
CA LYS A 31 13.71 -10.02 5.24
C LYS A 31 12.24 -10.35 4.99
N ALA A 32 11.70 -9.96 3.82
CA ALA A 32 10.33 -10.26 3.44
C ALA A 32 10.08 -11.78 3.36
N ARG A 33 11.01 -12.54 2.76
CA ARG A 33 10.92 -14.00 2.67
C ARG A 33 10.97 -14.67 4.04
N ASN A 34 11.81 -14.19 4.94
CA ASN A 34 11.90 -14.71 6.31
C ASN A 34 10.59 -14.46 7.11
N ALA A 35 9.99 -13.27 6.92
CA ALA A 35 8.71 -12.93 7.57
C ALA A 35 7.51 -13.70 6.99
N GLN A 36 7.60 -14.15 5.73
CA GLN A 36 6.51 -14.82 5.02
C GLN A 36 6.00 -16.07 5.75
N ARG A 37 6.88 -16.87 6.36
CA ARG A 37 6.49 -18.11 7.05
C ARG A 37 5.56 -17.84 8.23
N ALA A 38 5.91 -16.88 9.08
CA ALA A 38 5.09 -16.48 10.23
C ALA A 38 3.76 -15.87 9.77
N TRP A 39 3.81 -15.00 8.75
CA TRP A 39 2.61 -14.42 8.16
C TRP A 39 1.68 -15.46 7.55
N ALA A 40 2.22 -16.45 6.82
CA ALA A 40 1.42 -17.53 6.23
C ALA A 40 0.76 -18.42 7.30
N ALA A 41 1.42 -18.61 8.46
CA ALA A 41 0.88 -19.36 9.58
C ALA A 41 -0.15 -18.57 10.42
N THR A 42 -0.20 -17.25 10.27
CA THR A 42 -1.19 -16.41 10.95
C THR A 42 -2.61 -16.75 10.45
N PRO A 43 -3.59 -16.97 11.33
CA PRO A 43 -4.96 -17.27 10.94
C PRO A 43 -5.53 -16.21 9.99
N LEU A 44 -6.31 -16.65 9.00
CA LEU A 44 -6.87 -15.74 7.99
C LEU A 44 -7.65 -14.57 8.61
N PRO A 45 -8.51 -14.76 9.62
CA PRO A 45 -9.24 -13.66 10.25
C PRO A 45 -8.31 -12.57 10.83
N GLU A 46 -7.18 -12.96 11.40
CA GLU A 46 -6.19 -12.01 11.95
C GLU A 46 -5.49 -11.22 10.83
N ARG A 47 -5.14 -11.89 9.72
CA ARG A 47 -4.57 -11.23 8.54
C ARG A 47 -5.57 -10.25 7.92
N MET A 48 -6.84 -10.65 7.82
CA MET A 48 -7.92 -9.78 7.35
C MET A 48 -8.11 -8.57 8.27
N ALA A 49 -8.11 -8.77 9.58
CA ALA A 49 -8.21 -7.68 10.56
C ALA A 49 -7.05 -6.67 10.43
N CYS A 50 -5.84 -7.14 10.10
CA CYS A 50 -4.70 -6.26 9.82
C CYS A 50 -4.98 -5.37 8.60
N ILE A 51 -5.48 -5.93 7.50
CA ILE A 51 -5.83 -5.18 6.29
C ILE A 51 -7.00 -4.23 6.52
N GLN A 52 -8.00 -4.63 7.32
CA GLN A 52 -9.11 -3.76 7.71
C GLN A 52 -8.64 -2.53 8.50
N ARG A 53 -7.71 -2.70 9.44
CA ARG A 53 -7.10 -1.56 10.16
C ARG A 53 -6.34 -0.64 9.23
N PHE A 54 -5.57 -1.18 8.30
CA PHE A 54 -4.87 -0.38 7.28
C PHE A 54 -5.87 0.40 6.40
N ARG A 55 -6.93 -0.27 5.93
CA ARG A 55 -8.00 0.39 5.16
C ARG A 55 -8.63 1.55 5.92
N ALA A 56 -8.97 1.34 7.21
CA ALA A 56 -9.54 2.38 8.05
C ALA A 56 -8.59 3.58 8.21
N LEU A 57 -7.30 3.32 8.39
CA LEU A 57 -6.28 4.36 8.48
C LEU A 57 -6.18 5.18 7.19
N VAL A 58 -6.16 4.52 6.03
CA VAL A 58 -6.17 5.21 4.73
C VAL A 58 -7.43 6.08 4.59
N GLN A 59 -8.59 5.58 5.00
CA GLN A 59 -9.83 6.35 4.94
C GLN A 59 -9.79 7.60 5.81
N THR A 60 -9.26 7.53 7.03
CA THR A 60 -9.13 8.69 7.93
C THR A 60 -8.14 9.73 7.42
N GLN A 61 -7.15 9.32 6.64
CA GLN A 61 -6.09 10.19 6.09
C GLN A 61 -6.28 10.50 4.60
N LEU A 62 -7.44 10.18 4.04
CA LEU A 62 -7.67 10.21 2.59
C LEU A 62 -7.35 11.57 1.97
N ASP A 63 -7.79 12.67 2.58
CA ASP A 63 -7.57 14.01 2.04
C ASP A 63 -6.09 14.42 2.08
N ASP A 64 -5.37 14.06 3.13
CA ASP A 64 -3.93 14.38 3.24
C ASP A 64 -3.11 13.52 2.27
N LEU A 65 -3.44 12.23 2.12
CA LEU A 65 -2.84 11.36 1.12
C LEU A 65 -3.12 11.84 -0.30
N ALA A 66 -4.33 12.33 -0.59
CA ALA A 66 -4.68 12.88 -1.89
C ALA A 66 -3.89 14.15 -2.21
N LYS A 67 -3.64 15.02 -1.23
CA LYS A 67 -2.79 16.22 -1.42
C LYS A 67 -1.35 15.83 -1.76
N ILE A 68 -0.77 14.88 -1.01
CA ILE A 68 0.58 14.39 -1.28
C ILE A 68 0.65 13.78 -2.69
N MET A 69 -0.31 12.94 -3.06
CA MET A 69 -0.37 12.34 -4.40
C MET A 69 -0.44 13.40 -5.51
N THR A 70 -1.23 14.44 -5.32
CA THR A 70 -1.31 15.58 -6.25
C THR A 70 0.02 16.31 -6.35
N GLN A 71 0.68 16.57 -5.24
CA GLN A 71 1.98 17.24 -5.22
C GLN A 71 3.06 16.42 -5.95
N GLU A 72 3.11 15.11 -5.72
CA GLU A 72 4.13 14.23 -6.32
C GLU A 72 3.91 13.95 -7.80
N THR A 73 2.66 13.95 -8.27
CA THR A 73 2.30 13.50 -9.62
C THR A 73 1.79 14.60 -10.55
N GLY A 74 1.41 15.76 -10.00
CA GLY A 74 0.81 16.87 -10.76
C GLY A 74 -0.63 16.62 -11.19
N LYS A 75 -1.27 15.50 -10.82
CA LYS A 75 -2.67 15.25 -11.17
C LYS A 75 -3.63 16.14 -10.36
N PRO A 76 -4.83 16.46 -10.87
CA PRO A 76 -5.82 17.22 -10.13
C PRO A 76 -6.22 16.52 -8.82
N LEU A 77 -6.46 17.28 -7.75
CA LEU A 77 -6.79 16.77 -6.42
C LEU A 77 -8.04 15.85 -6.43
N GLY A 78 -9.05 16.18 -7.26
CA GLY A 78 -10.22 15.33 -7.44
C GLY A 78 -9.87 13.94 -8.00
N HIS A 79 -8.90 13.84 -8.90
CA HIS A 79 -8.42 12.56 -9.44
C HIS A 79 -7.68 11.76 -8.38
N SER A 80 -6.85 12.41 -7.55
CA SER A 80 -6.17 11.76 -6.42
C SER A 80 -7.16 11.20 -5.40
N ARG A 81 -8.21 11.95 -5.06
CA ARG A 81 -9.29 11.47 -4.19
C ARG A 81 -10.03 10.27 -4.79
N ASN A 82 -10.37 10.32 -6.08
CA ASN A 82 -11.04 9.22 -6.77
C ASN A 82 -10.18 7.95 -6.79
N GLU A 83 -8.88 8.09 -7.00
CA GLU A 83 -7.95 6.96 -6.98
C GLU A 83 -7.89 6.28 -5.61
N LEU A 84 -7.81 7.07 -4.53
CA LEU A 84 -7.82 6.54 -3.16
C LEU A 84 -9.17 5.91 -2.79
N ASN A 85 -10.29 6.50 -3.19
CA ASN A 85 -11.61 5.89 -3.01
C ASN A 85 -11.73 4.56 -3.78
N GLY A 86 -11.19 4.50 -5.00
CA GLY A 86 -11.11 3.27 -5.79
C GLY A 86 -10.26 2.20 -5.11
N PHE A 87 -9.16 2.59 -4.46
CA PHE A 87 -8.34 1.69 -3.64
C PHE A 87 -9.14 1.11 -2.47
N LEU A 88 -9.87 1.94 -1.71
CA LEU A 88 -10.70 1.47 -0.60
C LEU A 88 -11.74 0.45 -1.06
N GLY A 89 -12.42 0.70 -2.18
CA GLY A 89 -13.39 -0.22 -2.76
C GLY A 89 -12.76 -1.56 -3.19
N ARG A 90 -11.55 -1.55 -3.72
CA ARG A 90 -10.81 -2.80 -4.07
C ARG A 90 -10.44 -3.59 -2.83
N VAL A 91 -9.99 -2.94 -1.76
CA VAL A 91 -9.70 -3.61 -0.49
C VAL A 91 -10.95 -4.29 0.05
N ASP A 92 -12.09 -3.59 0.05
CA ASP A 92 -13.38 -4.15 0.49
C ASP A 92 -13.80 -5.36 -0.35
N PHE A 93 -13.64 -5.28 -1.67
CA PHE A 93 -13.93 -6.39 -2.59
C PHE A 93 -13.09 -7.63 -2.25
N PHE A 94 -11.77 -7.48 -2.10
CA PHE A 94 -10.89 -8.61 -1.81
C PHE A 94 -11.10 -9.19 -0.41
N LEU A 95 -11.44 -8.37 0.58
CA LEU A 95 -11.78 -8.85 1.91
C LEU A 95 -13.08 -9.69 1.89
N ALA A 96 -14.09 -9.26 1.11
CA ALA A 96 -15.34 -9.99 0.95
C ALA A 96 -15.16 -11.30 0.16
N ALA A 97 -14.41 -11.27 -0.96
CA ALA A 97 -14.18 -12.45 -1.82
C ALA A 97 -13.46 -13.58 -1.06
N ARG A 98 -12.49 -13.24 -0.20
CA ARG A 98 -11.73 -14.25 0.58
C ARG A 98 -12.58 -15.02 1.57
N THR A 99 -13.71 -14.49 2.04
CA THR A 99 -14.61 -15.20 2.94
C THR A 99 -15.39 -16.31 2.22
N SER A 100 -15.63 -16.18 0.91
CA SER A 100 -16.36 -17.16 0.11
C SER A 100 -15.44 -18.19 -0.56
N ASP A 101 -14.27 -17.78 -1.08
CA ASP A 101 -13.43 -18.64 -1.94
C ASP A 101 -12.57 -19.62 -1.15
N LEU A 102 -12.16 -19.30 0.06
CA LEU A 102 -11.37 -20.22 0.90
C LEU A 102 -12.19 -21.33 1.55
N ALA A 103 -13.51 -21.22 1.56
CA ALA A 103 -14.40 -22.31 1.96
C ALA A 103 -14.43 -23.45 0.92
N HIS A 104 -13.91 -23.23 -0.30
CA HIS A 104 -13.96 -24.17 -1.42
C HIS A 104 -12.57 -24.59 -1.96
N ALA A 105 -11.48 -24.14 -1.36
CA ALA A 105 -10.15 -24.60 -1.76
C ALA A 105 -9.89 -26.00 -1.17
N PRO A 106 -9.66 -27.03 -2.00
CA PRO A 106 -9.24 -28.33 -1.50
C PRO A 106 -7.90 -28.17 -0.76
N SER A 107 -7.80 -28.74 0.42
CA SER A 107 -6.53 -28.84 1.15
C SER A 107 -5.53 -29.63 0.33
N PRO A 108 -4.25 -29.20 0.27
CA PRO A 108 -3.19 -29.93 -0.39
C PRO A 108 -2.91 -31.27 0.27
#